data_0ee5300b0750113ae5b01caaff00017d
#
_entry.id   0ee5300b0750113ae5b01caaff00017d
#
_cell.length_a   1.000
_cell.length_b   1.000
_cell.length_c   1.000
_cell.angle_alpha   90.00
_cell.angle_beta   90.00
_cell.angle_gamma   90.00
#
_symmetry.space_group_name_H-M   'P 1'
#
loop_
_entity.id
_entity.type
_entity.pdbx_description
1 polymer ?
#
loop_
_entity_poly.entity_id
_entity_poly.type
_entity_poly.pdbx_seq_one_letter_code
_entity_poly.pdbx_strand_id
1 'polypeptide(L)'
;PAYPAIETGYYPHHTNIFNLRVGYELPLRMPTIAERMKGLGYHCAAPMATTQGIAHGLLRGFDRVIAAGWTLHTAVGVDSVLRHIDAFDETDQFLFLYLLDVHPYNARWFKCDTAVEAHLPLAERFFPHDSDVASVRLPNLRIYQEQYLEQMRQTDRTLGLLFSYLEQHFNEDEYLINLYSDHGIPMFGDTIGGSIDILSERSTSATWMIRGAGVP
;
A
#
# COMPACT_ATOMS: atom_id res chain seq x y z
N PRO A 1 -5.97 -5.88 -9.31
CA PRO A 1 -6.34 -7.27 -8.93
C PRO A 1 -5.65 -7.75 -7.65
N ALA A 2 -4.47 -7.22 -7.29
CA ALA A 2 -3.74 -7.66 -6.09
C ALA A 2 -4.52 -7.38 -4.79
N TYR A 3 -5.05 -6.18 -4.62
CA TYR A 3 -5.76 -5.79 -3.41
C TYR A 3 -6.95 -6.72 -3.08
N PRO A 4 -7.88 -7.04 -4.01
CA PRO A 4 -8.92 -8.04 -3.75
C PRO A 4 -8.38 -9.41 -3.35
N ALA A 5 -7.26 -9.83 -3.92
CA ALA A 5 -6.64 -11.11 -3.57
C ALA A 5 -6.07 -11.10 -2.15
N ILE A 6 -5.46 -10.00 -1.73
CA ILE A 6 -4.96 -9.79 -0.37
C ILE A 6 -6.11 -9.82 0.64
N GLU A 7 -7.19 -9.07 0.37
CA GLU A 7 -8.33 -8.95 1.26
C GLU A 7 -9.14 -10.24 1.41
N THR A 8 -9.09 -11.13 0.44
CA THR A 8 -9.96 -12.31 0.41
C THR A 8 -9.22 -13.63 0.44
N GLY A 9 -7.95 -13.66 0.07
CA GLY A 9 -7.19 -14.88 -0.17
C GLY A 9 -7.59 -15.61 -1.48
N TYR A 10 -8.40 -14.99 -2.34
CA TYR A 10 -8.83 -15.57 -3.60
C TYR A 10 -8.16 -14.92 -4.80
N TYR A 11 -7.83 -15.74 -5.79
CA TYR A 11 -7.31 -15.24 -7.06
C TYR A 11 -8.36 -14.42 -7.84
N PRO A 12 -7.93 -13.52 -8.74
CA PRO A 12 -8.84 -12.65 -9.51
C PRO A 12 -9.92 -13.38 -10.29
N HIS A 13 -9.66 -14.59 -10.78
CA HIS A 13 -10.66 -15.38 -11.49
C HIS A 13 -11.80 -15.92 -10.60
N HIS A 14 -11.60 -15.96 -9.28
CA HIS A 14 -12.65 -16.30 -8.32
C HIS A 14 -13.44 -15.04 -7.88
N THR A 15 -12.73 -13.92 -7.66
CA THR A 15 -13.36 -12.67 -7.27
C THR A 15 -14.04 -11.96 -8.44
N ASN A 16 -13.65 -12.29 -9.67
CA ASN A 16 -14.03 -11.59 -10.90
C ASN A 16 -13.60 -10.11 -10.95
N ILE A 17 -12.59 -9.74 -10.16
CA ILE A 17 -12.04 -8.38 -10.12
C ILE A 17 -10.66 -8.38 -10.76
N PHE A 18 -10.59 -7.99 -12.04
CA PHE A 18 -9.35 -7.99 -12.82
C PHE A 18 -8.71 -6.61 -12.96
N ASN A 19 -9.44 -5.55 -12.65
CA ASN A 19 -8.95 -4.18 -12.74
C ASN A 19 -9.71 -3.26 -11.78
N LEU A 20 -9.30 -2.00 -11.73
CA LEU A 20 -9.90 -0.97 -10.87
C LEU A 20 -11.15 -0.30 -11.48
N ARG A 21 -11.72 -0.86 -12.53
CA ARG A 21 -12.91 -0.27 -13.14
C ARG A 21 -14.12 -0.40 -12.23
N VAL A 22 -14.89 0.66 -12.16
CA VAL A 22 -16.18 0.70 -11.46
C VAL A 22 -17.12 -0.36 -12.05
N GLY A 23 -17.84 -1.06 -11.20
CA GLY A 23 -18.81 -2.09 -11.61
C GLY A 23 -18.37 -3.53 -11.33
N TYR A 24 -17.14 -3.74 -10.86
CA TYR A 24 -16.73 -5.01 -10.30
C TYR A 24 -16.86 -4.94 -8.77
N GLU A 25 -17.75 -5.70 -8.21
CA GLU A 25 -17.93 -5.80 -6.76
C GLU A 25 -17.61 -7.21 -6.28
N LEU A 26 -16.98 -7.28 -5.11
CA LEU A 26 -16.70 -8.54 -4.46
C LEU A 26 -18.02 -9.22 -4.06
N PRO A 27 -18.29 -10.45 -4.52
CA PRO A 27 -19.49 -11.17 -4.14
C PRO A 27 -19.64 -11.28 -2.63
N LEU A 28 -20.86 -11.08 -2.10
CA LEU A 28 -21.14 -11.15 -0.66
C LEU A 28 -20.76 -12.50 -0.01
N ARG A 29 -20.78 -13.59 -0.78
CA ARG A 29 -20.36 -14.91 -0.31
C ARG A 29 -18.85 -15.04 -0.07
N MET A 30 -18.06 -14.07 -0.52
CA MET A 30 -16.60 -14.05 -0.34
C MET A 30 -16.28 -13.06 0.78
N PRO A 31 -16.03 -13.53 2.00
CA PRO A 31 -15.70 -12.64 3.10
C PRO A 31 -14.31 -12.05 2.93
N THR A 32 -14.16 -10.79 3.34
CA THR A 32 -12.87 -10.12 3.47
C THR A 32 -12.15 -10.58 4.74
N ILE A 33 -10.85 -10.32 4.82
CA ILE A 33 -10.08 -10.55 6.05
C ILE A 33 -10.66 -9.74 7.22
N ALA A 34 -11.07 -8.50 6.97
CA ALA A 34 -11.67 -7.64 8.00
C ALA A 34 -13.02 -8.23 8.51
N GLU A 35 -13.86 -8.78 7.62
CA GLU A 35 -15.08 -9.45 8.04
C GLU A 35 -14.79 -10.68 8.91
N ARG A 36 -13.72 -11.41 8.61
CA ARG A 36 -13.28 -12.56 9.41
C ARG A 36 -12.75 -12.13 10.77
N MET A 37 -11.89 -11.12 10.81
CA MET A 37 -11.33 -10.58 12.07
C MET A 37 -12.44 -9.99 12.95
N LYS A 38 -13.39 -9.27 12.36
CA LYS A 38 -14.57 -8.78 13.07
C LYS A 38 -15.41 -9.93 13.65
N GLY A 39 -15.56 -11.01 12.91
CA GLY A 39 -16.23 -12.23 13.39
C GLY A 39 -15.51 -12.89 14.57
N LEU A 40 -14.23 -12.64 14.77
CA LEU A 40 -13.43 -13.07 15.91
C LEU A 40 -13.45 -12.07 17.08
N GLY A 41 -14.13 -10.93 16.94
CA GLY A 41 -14.25 -9.92 17.98
C GLY A 41 -13.29 -8.74 17.86
N TYR A 42 -12.46 -8.68 16.82
CA TYR A 42 -11.53 -7.57 16.61
C TYR A 42 -12.25 -6.30 16.18
N HIS A 43 -11.80 -5.16 16.70
CA HIS A 43 -12.15 -3.86 16.14
C HIS A 43 -11.27 -3.58 14.92
N CYS A 44 -11.91 -3.41 13.75
CA CYS A 44 -11.21 -3.36 12.47
C CYS A 44 -11.09 -1.93 11.94
N ALA A 45 -9.88 -1.45 11.70
CA ALA A 45 -9.67 -0.13 11.10
C ALA A 45 -8.69 -0.15 9.93
N ALA A 46 -8.94 0.72 8.96
CA ALA A 46 -8.13 0.83 7.76
C ALA A 46 -7.78 2.30 7.44
N PRO A 47 -6.60 2.77 7.83
CA PRO A 47 -5.97 3.93 7.21
C PRO A 47 -5.54 3.58 5.78
N MET A 48 -6.20 4.18 4.78
CA MET A 48 -5.94 3.85 3.38
C MET A 48 -6.23 4.98 2.40
N ALA A 49 -5.64 4.92 1.23
CA ALA A 49 -6.02 5.76 0.12
C ALA A 49 -7.40 5.33 -0.42
N THR A 50 -8.27 6.28 -0.62
CA THR A 50 -9.73 6.08 -0.77
C THR A 50 -10.20 5.31 -1.98
N THR A 51 -9.46 5.33 -3.08
CA THR A 51 -10.07 4.96 -4.37
C THR A 51 -10.12 3.48 -4.64
N GLN A 52 -9.24 2.70 -4.05
CA GLN A 52 -9.15 1.28 -4.38
C GLN A 52 -10.12 0.41 -3.57
N GLY A 53 -10.35 0.75 -2.31
CA GLY A 53 -11.22 -0.05 -1.44
C GLY A 53 -12.70 0.18 -1.68
N ILE A 54 -13.10 1.44 -1.93
CA ILE A 54 -14.51 1.82 -2.06
C ILE A 54 -15.15 1.20 -3.31
N ALA A 55 -14.39 1.14 -4.41
CA ALA A 55 -14.93 0.77 -5.72
C ALA A 55 -15.35 -0.70 -5.86
N HIS A 56 -14.94 -1.58 -4.94
CA HIS A 56 -15.11 -3.02 -5.10
C HIS A 56 -15.72 -3.73 -3.88
N GLY A 57 -16.27 -2.98 -2.94
CA GLY A 57 -16.83 -3.53 -1.70
C GLY A 57 -15.77 -4.14 -0.77
N LEU A 58 -14.50 -3.73 -0.91
CA LEU A 58 -13.38 -4.26 -0.13
C LEU A 58 -13.26 -3.63 1.26
N LEU A 59 -14.09 -2.63 1.56
CA LEU A 59 -14.17 -2.02 2.89
C LEU A 59 -15.11 -2.75 3.84
N ARG A 60 -15.71 -3.84 3.41
CA ARG A 60 -16.59 -4.64 4.26
C ARG A 60 -15.80 -5.21 5.44
N GLY A 61 -16.38 -5.12 6.62
CA GLY A 61 -15.80 -5.60 7.86
C GLY A 61 -15.02 -4.55 8.65
N PHE A 62 -14.59 -3.45 8.02
CA PHE A 62 -13.97 -2.37 8.77
C PHE A 62 -15.00 -1.53 9.52
N ASP A 63 -14.76 -1.31 10.81
CA ASP A 63 -15.54 -0.43 11.66
C ASP A 63 -15.20 1.03 11.43
N ARG A 64 -13.93 1.29 11.06
CA ARG A 64 -13.42 2.61 10.79
C ARG A 64 -12.52 2.61 9.56
N VAL A 65 -12.82 3.48 8.61
CA VAL A 65 -11.95 3.76 7.47
C VAL A 65 -11.47 5.20 7.57
N ILE A 66 -10.16 5.39 7.54
CA ILE A 66 -9.53 6.70 7.55
C ILE A 66 -9.00 6.95 6.15
N ALA A 67 -9.72 7.78 5.42
CA ALA A 67 -9.41 8.05 4.03
C ALA A 67 -8.81 9.45 3.89
N ALA A 68 -7.59 9.54 3.37
CA ALA A 68 -6.86 10.79 3.20
C ALA A 68 -6.77 11.26 1.74
N GLY A 69 -7.80 11.00 0.93
CA GLY A 69 -7.80 11.34 -0.50
C GLY A 69 -7.15 10.25 -1.35
N TRP A 70 -6.51 10.66 -2.45
CA TRP A 70 -5.90 9.72 -3.42
C TRP A 70 -4.63 9.06 -2.91
N THR A 71 -3.96 9.68 -1.96
CA THR A 71 -2.71 9.18 -1.38
C THR A 71 -2.77 9.30 0.13
N LEU A 72 -2.42 8.24 0.82
CA LEU A 72 -2.16 8.28 2.24
C LEU A 72 -0.64 8.25 2.43
N HIS A 73 -0.08 9.36 2.89
CA HIS A 73 1.33 9.40 3.28
C HIS A 73 1.58 8.54 4.51
N THR A 74 2.69 7.83 4.53
CA THR A 74 3.06 6.93 5.64
C THR A 74 2.97 7.63 7.00
N ALA A 75 3.43 8.87 7.11
CA ALA A 75 3.37 9.63 8.35
C ALA A 75 1.93 9.85 8.85
N VAL A 76 1.00 10.16 7.95
CA VAL A 76 -0.43 10.32 8.29
C VAL A 76 -1.06 8.98 8.64
N GLY A 77 -0.69 7.93 7.90
CA GLY A 77 -1.17 6.58 8.17
C GLY A 77 -0.70 6.07 9.53
N VAL A 78 0.57 6.23 9.86
CA VAL A 78 1.13 5.85 11.16
C VAL A 78 0.53 6.66 12.30
N ASP A 79 0.42 7.99 12.18
CA ASP A 79 -0.26 8.81 13.20
C ASP A 79 -1.70 8.34 13.42
N SER A 80 -2.40 8.00 12.35
CA SER A 80 -3.77 7.49 12.44
C SER A 80 -3.86 6.13 13.13
N VAL A 81 -2.90 5.25 12.90
CA VAL A 81 -2.78 3.95 13.57
C VAL A 81 -2.51 4.15 15.06
N LEU A 82 -1.52 4.97 15.43
CA LEU A 82 -1.17 5.24 16.83
C LEU A 82 -2.36 5.80 17.61
N ARG A 83 -3.03 6.82 17.05
CA ARG A 83 -4.27 7.36 17.66
C ARG A 83 -5.39 6.35 17.76
N HIS A 84 -5.45 5.42 16.85
CA HIS A 84 -6.47 4.38 16.88
C HIS A 84 -6.18 3.38 18.00
N ILE A 85 -4.92 2.94 18.12
CA ILE A 85 -4.47 2.04 19.18
C ILE A 85 -4.80 2.65 20.55
N ASP A 86 -4.45 3.92 20.75
CA ASP A 86 -4.72 4.63 22.02
C ASP A 86 -6.23 4.77 22.32
N ALA A 87 -7.03 4.99 21.27
CA ALA A 87 -8.47 5.22 21.44
C ALA A 87 -9.28 3.94 21.71
N PHE A 88 -8.71 2.78 21.40
CA PHE A 88 -9.36 1.47 21.49
C PHE A 88 -8.47 0.46 22.24
N ASP A 89 -7.71 0.93 23.23
CA ASP A 89 -6.74 0.14 24.00
C ASP A 89 -7.32 -1.06 24.77
N GLU A 90 -8.61 -1.01 25.06
CA GLU A 90 -9.33 -2.11 25.74
C GLU A 90 -9.84 -3.20 24.78
N THR A 91 -9.55 -3.09 23.47
CA THR A 91 -10.08 -4.03 22.45
C THR A 91 -8.97 -4.65 21.61
N ASP A 92 -9.15 -5.90 21.22
CA ASP A 92 -8.32 -6.50 20.19
C ASP A 92 -8.53 -5.78 18.86
N GLN A 93 -7.45 -5.42 18.18
CA GLN A 93 -7.51 -4.58 16.99
C GLN A 93 -6.94 -5.27 15.77
N PHE A 94 -7.62 -5.15 14.64
CA PHE A 94 -7.12 -5.48 13.31
C PHE A 94 -6.92 -4.19 12.51
N LEU A 95 -5.67 -3.87 12.21
CA LEU A 95 -5.29 -2.63 11.55
C LEU A 95 -4.70 -2.93 10.18
N PHE A 96 -5.35 -2.42 9.14
CA PHE A 96 -4.88 -2.55 7.76
C PHE A 96 -4.38 -1.21 7.25
N LEU A 97 -3.05 -1.01 7.28
CA LEU A 97 -2.40 0.21 6.82
C LEU A 97 -1.96 0.06 5.36
N TYR A 98 -2.61 0.78 4.46
CA TYR A 98 -2.28 0.77 3.04
C TYR A 98 -1.50 2.02 2.65
N LEU A 99 -0.24 1.83 2.33
CA LEU A 99 0.72 2.88 2.01
C LEU A 99 1.00 2.94 0.51
N LEU A 100 1.03 4.14 -0.03
CA LEU A 100 1.30 4.39 -1.44
C LEU A 100 2.57 5.23 -1.69
N ASP A 101 3.34 5.53 -0.65
CA ASP A 101 4.50 6.42 -0.79
C ASP A 101 5.53 5.92 -1.80
N VAL A 102 5.77 4.64 -1.83
CA VAL A 102 6.73 4.02 -2.77
C VAL A 102 6.12 3.70 -4.13
N HIS A 103 4.86 4.06 -4.38
CA HIS A 103 4.25 3.84 -5.68
C HIS A 103 4.75 4.86 -6.72
N PRO A 104 5.20 4.43 -7.92
CA PRO A 104 5.84 5.32 -8.91
C PRO A 104 4.98 6.51 -9.32
N TYR A 105 3.65 6.34 -9.33
CA TYR A 105 2.73 7.43 -9.66
C TYR A 105 2.74 8.54 -8.62
N ASN A 106 3.12 8.24 -7.40
CA ASN A 106 3.20 9.21 -6.34
C ASN A 106 4.46 10.06 -6.42
N ALA A 107 5.48 9.63 -7.14
CA ALA A 107 6.65 10.47 -7.39
C ALA A 107 6.31 11.84 -7.99
N ARG A 108 5.17 11.99 -8.63
CA ARG A 108 4.69 13.30 -9.10
C ARG A 108 3.90 14.08 -8.02
N TRP A 109 3.40 13.41 -7.01
CA TRP A 109 2.66 14.01 -5.90
C TRP A 109 3.56 14.30 -4.72
N PHE A 110 4.76 13.73 -4.75
CA PHE A 110 5.74 14.12 -3.78
C PHE A 110 6.08 15.57 -4.01
N LYS A 111 5.72 16.34 -3.06
CA LYS A 111 6.42 17.58 -2.76
C LYS A 111 7.82 17.22 -2.21
N CYS A 112 8.53 16.36 -2.93
CA CYS A 112 9.95 16.35 -2.82
C CYS A 112 10.39 17.75 -3.14
N ASP A 113 11.23 18.24 -2.32
CA ASP A 113 11.87 19.51 -2.44
C ASP A 113 11.62 20.15 -3.83
N THR A 114 10.84 21.20 -3.83
CA THR A 114 10.25 21.82 -5.04
C THR A 114 11.19 21.99 -6.23
N ALA A 115 12.50 21.99 -5.98
CA ALA A 115 13.53 22.07 -7.00
C ALA A 115 13.59 20.83 -7.91
N VAL A 116 13.32 19.65 -7.41
CA VAL A 116 13.36 18.42 -8.22
C VAL A 116 12.06 18.26 -9.01
N GLU A 117 10.95 18.65 -8.43
CA GLU A 117 9.65 18.60 -9.09
C GLU A 117 9.59 19.52 -10.31
N ALA A 118 10.22 20.70 -10.23
CA ALA A 118 10.28 21.67 -11.32
C ALA A 118 11.09 21.18 -12.55
N HIS A 119 12.00 20.25 -12.36
CA HIS A 119 12.83 19.69 -13.45
C HIS A 119 12.23 18.46 -14.12
N LEU A 120 11.13 17.98 -13.59
CA LEU A 120 10.48 16.79 -14.12
C LEU A 120 9.22 17.18 -14.90
N PRO A 121 9.23 17.29 -16.24
CA PRO A 121 8.03 17.48 -17.04
C PRO A 121 7.10 16.29 -16.86
N LEU A 122 6.10 16.43 -15.98
CA LEU A 122 5.33 15.36 -15.38
C LEU A 122 4.48 14.53 -16.35
N ALA A 123 3.97 15.17 -17.41
CA ALA A 123 2.98 14.54 -18.28
C ALA A 123 3.54 13.41 -19.16
N GLU A 124 4.82 13.42 -19.46
CA GLU A 124 5.42 12.51 -20.44
C GLU A 124 6.05 11.25 -19.85
N ARG A 125 5.92 11.00 -18.55
CA ARG A 125 6.80 10.07 -17.87
C ARG A 125 6.13 8.88 -17.26
N PHE A 126 4.95 9.10 -16.72
CA PHE A 126 4.15 8.05 -16.09
C PHE A 126 2.95 7.67 -16.93
N PHE A 127 2.53 8.52 -17.84
CA PHE A 127 1.43 8.27 -18.75
C PHE A 127 1.89 8.56 -20.16
N PRO A 128 2.55 7.60 -20.82
CA PRO A 128 2.81 7.73 -22.25
C PRO A 128 1.48 7.90 -22.95
N HIS A 129 1.38 8.92 -23.76
CA HIS A 129 0.34 9.00 -24.77
C HIS A 129 0.65 7.89 -25.77
N ASP A 130 -0.35 7.06 -26.02
CA ASP A 130 -0.28 5.90 -26.88
C ASP A 130 0.50 4.71 -26.33
N SER A 131 0.10 3.55 -26.70
CA SER A 131 0.52 2.20 -26.40
C SER A 131 2.01 1.91 -26.19
N ASP A 132 2.84 2.91 -26.28
CA ASP A 132 4.27 2.81 -26.09
C ASP A 132 4.62 3.06 -24.63
N VAL A 133 4.81 1.97 -23.98
CA VAL A 133 5.71 1.82 -22.85
C VAL A 133 5.83 3.02 -21.93
N ALA A 134 5.31 2.89 -20.73
CA ALA A 134 5.63 3.77 -19.62
C ALA A 134 7.13 3.73 -19.30
N SER A 135 7.94 4.29 -20.17
CA SER A 135 9.37 4.46 -19.95
C SER A 135 9.64 5.89 -19.53
N VAL A 136 10.26 6.03 -18.38
CA VAL A 136 10.93 7.30 -18.06
C VAL A 136 12.10 7.45 -19.00
N ARG A 137 12.21 8.60 -19.64
CA ARG A 137 13.36 8.87 -20.50
C ARG A 137 14.65 8.74 -19.68
N LEU A 138 15.62 8.00 -20.19
CA LEU A 138 16.89 7.72 -19.53
C LEU A 138 17.55 8.91 -18.82
N PRO A 139 17.52 10.17 -19.33
CA PRO A 139 18.10 11.31 -18.63
C PRO A 139 17.48 11.58 -17.24
N ASN A 140 16.25 11.16 -17.03
CA ASN A 140 15.54 11.40 -15.78
C ASN A 140 15.49 10.18 -14.87
N LEU A 141 15.92 9.02 -15.37
CA LEU A 141 15.84 7.76 -14.65
C LEU A 141 16.55 7.83 -13.30
N ARG A 142 17.74 8.40 -13.26
CA ARG A 142 18.53 8.55 -12.04
C ARG A 142 17.81 9.38 -10.99
N ILE A 143 17.18 10.47 -11.37
CA ILE A 143 16.43 11.34 -10.46
C ILE A 143 15.28 10.56 -9.83
N TYR A 144 14.56 9.76 -10.63
CA TYR A 144 13.47 8.92 -10.10
C TYR A 144 13.96 7.86 -9.16
N GLN A 145 15.08 7.22 -9.48
CA GLN A 145 15.69 6.22 -8.61
C GLN A 145 16.10 6.82 -7.26
N GLU A 146 16.73 8.00 -7.28
CA GLU A 146 17.10 8.73 -6.07
C GLU A 146 15.88 9.13 -5.24
N GLN A 147 14.83 9.63 -5.89
CA GLN A 147 13.56 9.93 -5.22
C GLN A 147 12.90 8.70 -4.61
N TYR A 148 12.84 7.61 -5.35
CA TYR A 148 12.28 6.35 -4.87
C TYR A 148 13.02 5.84 -3.63
N LEU A 149 14.34 5.87 -3.66
CA LEU A 149 15.17 5.47 -2.52
C LEU A 149 14.95 6.39 -1.31
N GLU A 150 14.81 7.70 -1.52
CA GLU A 150 14.52 8.61 -0.42
C GLU A 150 13.12 8.36 0.17
N GLN A 151 12.15 8.06 -0.67
CA GLN A 151 10.83 7.67 -0.20
C GLN A 151 10.86 6.38 0.62
N MET A 152 11.58 5.37 0.17
CA MET A 152 11.77 4.15 0.96
C MET A 152 12.39 4.46 2.32
N ARG A 153 13.41 5.33 2.37
CA ARG A 153 14.04 5.73 3.64
C ARG A 153 13.07 6.48 4.56
N GLN A 154 12.23 7.35 4.02
CA GLN A 154 11.22 8.08 4.79
C GLN A 154 10.15 7.13 5.31
N THR A 155 9.68 6.22 4.47
CA THR A 155 8.72 5.17 4.87
C THR A 155 9.31 4.30 5.97
N ASP A 156 10.52 3.83 5.83
CA ASP A 156 11.25 3.02 6.81
C ASP A 156 11.36 3.74 8.16
N ARG A 157 11.83 4.99 8.16
CA ARG A 157 11.92 5.80 9.39
C ARG A 157 10.58 5.97 10.07
N THR A 158 9.53 6.21 9.30
CA THR A 158 8.18 6.44 9.83
C THR A 158 7.57 5.15 10.37
N LEU A 159 7.74 4.03 9.69
CA LEU A 159 7.35 2.72 10.20
C LEU A 159 8.17 2.34 11.45
N GLY A 160 9.43 2.76 11.51
CA GLY A 160 10.26 2.60 12.70
C GLY A 160 9.66 3.26 13.94
N LEU A 161 8.94 4.38 13.79
CA LEU A 161 8.21 5.00 14.92
C LEU A 161 7.07 4.11 15.41
N LEU A 162 6.31 3.52 14.49
CA LEU A 162 5.25 2.58 14.84
C LEU A 162 5.81 1.34 15.54
N PHE A 163 6.88 0.78 15.02
CA PHE A 163 7.51 -0.41 15.62
C PHE A 163 8.07 -0.10 17.00
N SER A 164 8.73 1.04 17.17
CA SER A 164 9.22 1.48 18.47
C SER A 164 8.10 1.71 19.47
N TYR A 165 6.97 2.26 19.04
CA TYR A 165 5.79 2.40 19.88
C TYR A 165 5.26 1.04 20.34
N LEU A 166 5.10 0.09 19.41
CA LEU A 166 4.64 -1.26 19.74
C LEU A 166 5.59 -1.95 20.74
N GLU A 167 6.90 -1.88 20.50
CA GLU A 167 7.92 -2.47 21.40
C GLU A 167 7.95 -1.85 22.80
N GLN A 168 7.54 -0.59 22.94
CA GLN A 168 7.51 0.10 24.22
C GLN A 168 6.22 -0.14 25.02
N HIS A 169 5.12 -0.44 24.36
CA HIS A 169 3.80 -0.52 24.97
C HIS A 169 3.22 -1.93 25.04
N PHE A 170 3.75 -2.87 24.26
CA PHE A 170 3.24 -4.22 24.15
C PHE A 170 4.38 -5.24 24.23
N ASN A 171 4.09 -6.42 24.80
CA ASN A 171 4.99 -7.56 24.71
C ASN A 171 4.95 -8.16 23.28
N GLU A 172 5.98 -8.89 22.89
CA GLU A 172 6.10 -9.43 21.53
C GLU A 172 5.00 -10.44 21.16
N ASP A 173 4.38 -11.05 22.14
CA ASP A 173 3.26 -11.98 21.98
C ASP A 173 1.88 -11.30 21.93
N GLU A 174 1.82 -9.99 22.12
CA GLU A 174 0.58 -9.21 22.08
C GLU A 174 0.29 -8.56 20.72
N TYR A 175 1.24 -8.59 19.77
CA TYR A 175 1.03 -8.05 18.43
C TYR A 175 1.60 -8.95 17.34
N LEU A 176 1.03 -8.84 16.14
CA LEU A 176 1.53 -9.47 14.94
C LEU A 176 1.59 -8.44 13.81
N ILE A 177 2.78 -8.21 13.29
CA ILE A 177 3.01 -7.32 12.16
C ILE A 177 3.23 -8.15 10.90
N ASN A 178 2.45 -7.85 9.86
CA ASN A 178 2.68 -8.31 8.51
C ASN A 178 2.99 -7.11 7.63
N LEU A 179 4.23 -7.01 7.16
CA LEU A 179 4.64 -6.00 6.19
C LEU A 179 4.87 -6.67 4.84
N TYR A 180 4.12 -6.25 3.83
CA TYR A 180 4.21 -6.85 2.50
C TYR A 180 3.94 -5.83 1.39
N SER A 181 4.43 -6.12 0.19
CA SER A 181 4.03 -5.43 -1.03
C SER A 181 3.09 -6.30 -1.85
N ASP A 182 2.20 -5.68 -2.61
CA ASP A 182 1.28 -6.36 -3.53
C ASP A 182 1.98 -6.90 -4.77
N HIS A 183 3.06 -6.27 -5.19
CA HIS A 183 3.96 -6.66 -6.27
C HIS A 183 5.26 -5.89 -6.19
N GLY A 184 6.21 -6.20 -7.06
CA GLY A 184 7.44 -5.45 -7.24
C GLY A 184 7.29 -4.33 -8.28
N ILE A 185 8.28 -3.47 -8.33
CA ILE A 185 8.39 -2.38 -9.31
C ILE A 185 9.79 -2.35 -9.89
N PRO A 186 9.96 -2.40 -11.23
CA PRO A 186 11.27 -2.34 -11.86
C PRO A 186 11.83 -0.91 -11.86
N MET A 187 12.32 -0.44 -10.71
CA MET A 187 12.90 0.90 -10.57
C MET A 187 14.37 0.99 -10.97
N PHE A 188 15.08 -0.13 -11.02
CA PHE A 188 16.52 -0.19 -11.30
C PHE A 188 16.79 -0.99 -12.57
N GLY A 189 16.47 -0.40 -13.70
CA GLY A 189 16.66 -0.98 -15.02
C GLY A 189 16.62 0.12 -16.07
N ASP A 190 16.52 -0.24 -17.31
CA ASP A 190 16.45 0.71 -18.42
C ASP A 190 15.09 1.41 -18.52
N THR A 191 14.09 0.92 -17.79
CA THR A 191 12.73 1.45 -17.76
C THR A 191 12.17 1.47 -16.34
N ILE A 192 11.29 2.42 -16.05
CA ILE A 192 10.56 2.51 -14.78
C ILE A 192 9.09 2.18 -15.02
N GLY A 193 8.58 1.21 -14.24
CA GLY A 193 7.14 1.02 -14.06
C GLY A 193 6.36 0.75 -15.34
N GLY A 194 6.99 0.19 -16.36
CA GLY A 194 6.35 -0.08 -17.63
C GLY A 194 5.47 -1.32 -17.61
N SER A 195 4.39 -1.26 -18.35
CA SER A 195 3.50 -2.40 -18.58
C SER A 195 4.15 -3.55 -19.37
N ILE A 196 5.36 -3.36 -19.87
CA ILE A 196 6.04 -4.36 -20.72
C ILE A 196 6.57 -5.52 -19.89
N ASP A 197 6.97 -5.28 -18.65
CA ASP A 197 7.58 -6.28 -17.78
C ASP A 197 6.63 -6.81 -16.69
N ILE A 198 5.32 -6.86 -16.98
CA ILE A 198 4.31 -7.33 -16.01
C ILE A 198 4.64 -8.72 -15.44
N LEU A 199 5.30 -9.55 -16.21
CA LEU A 199 5.69 -10.90 -15.83
C LEU A 199 7.19 -11.04 -15.54
N SER A 200 7.94 -9.96 -15.47
CA SER A 200 9.34 -10.02 -15.05
C SER A 200 9.45 -10.39 -13.58
N GLU A 201 10.55 -11.04 -13.21
CA GLU A 201 10.85 -11.34 -11.80
C GLU A 201 10.78 -10.09 -10.93
N ARG A 202 11.28 -8.95 -11.42
CA ARG A 202 11.24 -7.66 -10.70
C ARG A 202 9.84 -7.14 -10.45
N SER A 203 8.91 -7.40 -11.36
CA SER A 203 7.51 -6.96 -11.23
C SER A 203 6.67 -7.92 -10.41
N THR A 204 7.03 -9.20 -10.41
CA THR A 204 6.26 -10.25 -9.73
C THR A 204 6.79 -10.58 -8.34
N SER A 205 8.02 -10.19 -8.01
CA SER A 205 8.58 -10.36 -6.67
C SER A 205 7.92 -9.41 -5.69
N ALA A 206 7.37 -9.95 -4.62
CA ALA A 206 6.80 -9.19 -3.53
C ALA A 206 7.65 -9.35 -2.26
N THR A 207 7.72 -8.30 -1.48
CA THR A 207 8.33 -8.35 -0.14
C THR A 207 7.31 -8.88 0.85
N TRP A 208 7.74 -9.75 1.73
CA TRP A 208 6.95 -10.18 2.87
C TRP A 208 7.83 -10.35 4.11
N MET A 209 7.49 -9.64 5.16
CA MET A 209 8.13 -9.71 6.46
C MET A 209 7.05 -9.86 7.53
N ILE A 210 7.31 -10.70 8.52
CA ILE A 210 6.39 -10.94 9.62
C ILE A 210 7.15 -10.92 10.94
N ARG A 211 6.55 -10.33 11.97
CA ARG A 211 7.12 -10.26 13.32
C ARG A 211 6.02 -10.26 14.38
N GLY A 212 6.27 -10.87 15.51
CA GLY A 212 5.42 -10.82 16.71
C GLY A 212 4.85 -12.16 17.09
N ALA A 213 3.69 -12.17 17.68
CA ALA A 213 3.03 -13.33 18.27
C ALA A 213 3.04 -14.57 17.35
N GLY A 214 3.61 -15.68 17.84
CA GLY A 214 3.66 -16.96 17.13
C GLY A 214 4.66 -17.03 15.97
N VAL A 215 5.48 -16.01 15.77
CA VAL A 215 6.57 -16.03 14.76
C VAL A 215 7.83 -16.57 15.42
N PRO A 216 8.49 -17.61 14.82
CA PRO A 216 9.71 -18.21 15.38
C PRO A 216 10.93 -17.30 15.27
#